data_71d43fb3e411c5a9d6becaabc08f762c
#
_entry.id   71d43fb3e411c5a9d6becaabc08f762c
#
_cell.length_a   1.000
_cell.length_b   1.000
_cell.length_c   1.000
_cell.angle_alpha   90.00
_cell.angle_beta   90.00
_cell.angle_gamma   90.00
#
_symmetry.space_group_name_H-M   'P 1'
#
loop_
_entity.id
_entity.type
_entity.pdbx_description
1 polymer ?
#
loop_
_entity_poly.entity_id
_entity_poly.type
_entity_poly.pdbx_seq_one_letter_code
_entity_poly.pdbx_strand_id
1 'polypeptide(L)'
;MKSSIMKNTTLLIKCLLTLAVFCLGIASAPAATPKKLLVVSVTKGFRHSSIPTAEKVLAQLGEQSGAFTVDYARVEPSDPEFKGADGKPDKAKVDAAIQKVLADKMSPASLKNYDGVIFANTTGDLPLPDKQAFIDWIKSGKAFVGMHSASDTFHGFPAYIEMLGGEFQIHHAQVRVDCQNHDPKHPATRDLGAAFTVFDEIYLQKNFHRDQVHVLLALDAHPNEKTPGFYPIAWCKDFGNGRVFYTALGHREDMWDADTPEKFKRENSKEIAAAYQKHILGGILWALGLEKGDGKPQSK
;
A
#
# COMPACT_ATOMS: atom_id res chain seq x y z
N MET A 1 -68.08 72.46 20.30
CA MET A 1 -68.33 72.44 21.78
C MET A 1 -67.72 71.17 22.37
N LYS A 2 -66.91 71.32 23.36
CA LYS A 2 -66.30 70.34 24.28
C LYS A 2 -65.52 69.21 23.74
N SER A 3 -64.23 69.38 23.73
CA SER A 3 -63.10 68.50 23.84
C SER A 3 -63.22 67.48 25.01
N SER A 4 -62.83 66.30 24.80
CA SER A 4 -62.40 65.40 25.86
C SER A 4 -61.10 64.71 25.46
N ILE A 5 -60.06 65.04 26.21
CA ILE A 5 -58.70 64.51 26.14
C ILE A 5 -58.68 63.20 26.90
N MET A 6 -58.41 62.11 26.19
CA MET A 6 -58.02 60.83 26.84
C MET A 6 -56.52 60.62 26.75
N LYS A 7 -55.92 60.54 27.92
CA LYS A 7 -54.46 60.24 28.10
C LYS A 7 -54.24 58.73 27.95
N ASN A 8 -53.45 58.31 26.93
CA ASN A 8 -52.99 56.97 26.80
C ASN A 8 -51.64 56.84 27.50
N THR A 9 -51.65 56.04 28.54
CA THR A 9 -50.45 55.63 29.27
C THR A 9 -49.82 54.42 28.53
N THR A 10 -48.65 54.66 27.90
CA THR A 10 -47.91 53.61 27.22
C THR A 10 -47.07 52.85 28.20
N LEU A 11 -47.40 51.61 28.46
CA LEU A 11 -46.65 50.67 29.26
C LEU A 11 -45.50 50.12 28.45
N LEU A 12 -44.25 50.51 28.79
CA LEU A 12 -43.03 49.96 28.18
C LEU A 12 -42.69 48.62 28.82
N ILE A 13 -42.97 47.52 28.10
CA ILE A 13 -42.50 46.20 28.41
C ILE A 13 -41.06 46.07 27.89
N LYS A 14 -40.10 46.09 28.81
CA LYS A 14 -38.70 45.73 28.49
C LYS A 14 -38.59 44.24 28.40
N CYS A 15 -38.59 43.68 27.17
CA CYS A 15 -38.14 42.32 26.91
C CYS A 15 -36.60 42.27 26.98
N LEU A 16 -36.05 41.78 28.09
CA LEU A 16 -34.67 41.31 28.14
C LEU A 16 -34.57 39.97 27.40
N LEU A 17 -34.08 39.99 26.15
CA LEU A 17 -33.62 38.76 25.47
C LEU A 17 -32.24 38.41 26.06
N THR A 18 -32.21 37.43 26.94
CA THR A 18 -30.97 36.74 27.37
C THR A 18 -30.52 35.82 26.27
N LEU A 19 -29.55 36.25 25.47
CA LEU A 19 -28.88 35.41 24.45
C LEU A 19 -27.95 34.45 25.17
N ALA A 20 -28.43 33.23 25.46
CA ALA A 20 -27.58 32.14 25.92
C ALA A 20 -26.75 31.64 24.74
N VAL A 21 -25.51 32.10 24.66
CA VAL A 21 -24.51 31.54 23.73
C VAL A 21 -24.14 30.14 24.24
N PHE A 22 -24.76 29.13 23.67
CA PHE A 22 -24.39 27.75 23.86
C PHE A 22 -23.08 27.52 23.09
N CYS A 23 -21.94 27.72 23.73
CA CYS A 23 -20.65 27.24 23.22
C CYS A 23 -20.70 25.72 23.21
N LEU A 24 -21.17 25.11 22.10
CA LEU A 24 -20.90 23.71 21.80
C LEU A 24 -19.39 23.57 21.66
N GLY A 25 -18.73 23.19 22.73
CA GLY A 25 -17.35 22.72 22.68
C GLY A 25 -17.31 21.52 21.73
N ILE A 26 -16.82 21.72 20.51
CA ILE A 26 -16.45 20.61 19.63
C ILE A 26 -15.30 19.92 20.35
N ALA A 27 -15.61 18.91 21.15
CA ALA A 27 -14.62 18.00 21.66
C ALA A 27 -13.99 17.31 20.43
N SER A 28 -12.81 17.77 20.03
CA SER A 28 -12.00 17.07 19.04
C SER A 28 -11.79 15.66 19.59
N ALA A 29 -12.37 14.66 18.92
CA ALA A 29 -12.03 13.28 19.23
C ALA A 29 -10.49 13.17 19.15
N PRO A 30 -9.83 12.51 20.11
CA PRO A 30 -8.39 12.34 20.05
C PRO A 30 -8.05 11.69 18.73
N ALA A 31 -7.11 12.27 17.98
CA ALA A 31 -6.63 11.69 16.73
C ALA A 31 -6.19 10.25 17.02
N ALA A 32 -6.70 9.30 16.22
CA ALA A 32 -6.34 7.90 16.40
C ALA A 32 -4.80 7.77 16.25
N THR A 33 -4.18 7.00 17.14
CA THR A 33 -2.74 6.75 17.07
C THR A 33 -2.40 6.13 15.72
N PRO A 34 -1.44 6.69 14.95
CA PRO A 34 -1.04 6.13 13.67
C PRO A 34 -0.60 4.68 13.81
N LYS A 35 -1.00 3.85 12.85
CA LYS A 35 -0.56 2.45 12.76
C LYS A 35 0.93 2.37 12.46
N LYS A 36 1.61 1.34 12.92
CA LYS A 36 3.04 1.15 12.67
C LYS A 36 3.28 0.04 11.66
N LEU A 37 3.88 0.38 10.52
CA LEU A 37 4.21 -0.56 9.45
C LEU A 37 5.71 -0.78 9.36
N LEU A 38 6.13 -2.04 9.12
CA LEU A 38 7.48 -2.38 8.77
C LEU A 38 7.57 -2.50 7.24
N VAL A 39 8.36 -1.65 6.60
CA VAL A 39 8.71 -1.75 5.18
C VAL A 39 9.94 -2.64 5.04
N VAL A 40 9.78 -3.78 4.39
CA VAL A 40 10.86 -4.71 4.04
C VAL A 40 11.20 -4.49 2.58
N SER A 41 12.45 -4.12 2.29
CA SER A 41 12.95 -3.80 0.95
C SER A 41 14.27 -4.50 0.61
N VAL A 42 14.65 -5.47 1.44
CA VAL A 42 15.82 -6.33 1.16
C VAL A 42 15.52 -7.33 0.05
N THR A 43 16.55 -7.73 -0.68
CA THR A 43 16.43 -8.66 -1.81
C THR A 43 17.52 -9.74 -1.75
N LYS A 44 17.16 -10.97 -2.05
CA LYS A 44 18.09 -12.10 -2.23
C LYS A 44 18.24 -12.50 -3.69
N GLY A 45 17.37 -11.96 -4.57
CA GLY A 45 17.42 -12.03 -6.00
C GLY A 45 17.72 -10.67 -6.62
N PHE A 46 16.98 -10.31 -7.68
CA PHE A 46 17.14 -9.03 -8.37
C PHE A 46 16.76 -7.86 -7.47
N ARG A 47 17.59 -6.80 -7.43
CA ARG A 47 17.27 -5.57 -6.71
C ARG A 47 16.78 -4.50 -7.68
N HIS A 48 15.53 -4.13 -7.55
CA HIS A 48 14.91 -3.10 -8.37
C HIS A 48 15.45 -1.71 -8.01
N SER A 49 15.75 -0.90 -9.01
CA SER A 49 16.23 0.49 -8.83
C SER A 49 15.17 1.40 -8.22
N SER A 50 13.89 1.04 -8.34
CA SER A 50 12.77 1.78 -7.75
C SER A 50 12.64 1.63 -6.23
N ILE A 51 13.36 0.72 -5.57
CA ILE A 51 13.26 0.48 -4.12
C ILE A 51 13.46 1.76 -3.29
N PRO A 52 14.52 2.58 -3.50
CA PRO A 52 14.67 3.82 -2.72
C PRO A 52 13.52 4.81 -2.93
N THR A 53 12.97 4.87 -4.15
CA THR A 53 11.80 5.71 -4.46
C THR A 53 10.55 5.18 -3.76
N ALA A 54 10.33 3.87 -3.75
CA ALA A 54 9.23 3.23 -3.03
C ALA A 54 9.29 3.51 -1.53
N GLU A 55 10.46 3.35 -0.90
CA GLU A 55 10.66 3.67 0.53
C GLU A 55 10.31 5.13 0.85
N LYS A 56 10.81 6.08 0.04
CA LYS A 56 10.51 7.51 0.17
C LYS A 56 9.01 7.77 0.08
N VAL A 57 8.35 7.25 -0.94
CA VAL A 57 6.92 7.49 -1.18
C VAL A 57 6.07 6.88 -0.09
N LEU A 58 6.38 5.66 0.38
CA LEU A 58 5.66 5.03 1.49
C LEU A 58 5.74 5.86 2.78
N ALA A 59 6.90 6.45 3.09
CA ALA A 59 7.04 7.36 4.23
C ALA A 59 6.18 8.63 4.05
N GLN A 60 6.22 9.23 2.86
CA GLN A 60 5.42 10.42 2.53
C GLN A 60 3.92 10.15 2.63
N LEU A 61 3.44 9.00 2.14
CA LEU A 61 2.04 8.61 2.25
C LEU A 61 1.60 8.42 3.71
N GLY A 62 2.46 7.85 4.55
CA GLY A 62 2.23 7.74 5.99
C GLY A 62 2.11 9.11 6.66
N GLU A 63 3.06 10.00 6.39
CA GLU A 63 3.08 11.36 6.93
C GLU A 63 1.88 12.19 6.46
N GLN A 64 1.61 12.22 5.16
CA GLN A 64 0.51 13.02 4.58
C GLN A 64 -0.87 12.54 5.01
N SER A 65 -1.07 11.23 5.15
CA SER A 65 -2.35 10.67 5.60
C SER A 65 -2.53 10.75 7.12
N GLY A 66 -1.44 10.83 7.89
CA GLY A 66 -1.47 10.70 9.35
C GLY A 66 -1.93 9.31 9.84
N ALA A 67 -2.16 8.37 8.93
CA ALA A 67 -2.77 7.08 9.24
C ALA A 67 -1.77 6.04 9.74
N PHE A 68 -0.52 6.13 9.30
CA PHE A 68 0.53 5.20 9.69
C PHE A 68 1.92 5.85 9.69
N THR A 69 2.84 5.21 10.41
CA THR A 69 4.28 5.47 10.36
C THR A 69 5.00 4.25 9.82
N VAL A 70 6.20 4.46 9.27
CA VAL A 70 7.02 3.37 8.73
C VAL A 70 8.32 3.20 9.52
N ASP A 71 8.71 1.96 9.72
CA ASP A 71 10.05 1.51 10.11
C ASP A 71 10.59 0.62 8.98
N TYR A 72 11.89 0.39 8.93
CA TYR A 72 12.50 -0.28 7.79
C TYR A 72 13.32 -1.51 8.17
N ALA A 73 13.19 -2.57 7.36
CA ALA A 73 14.15 -3.65 7.24
C ALA A 73 14.78 -3.53 5.84
N ARG A 74 15.86 -2.75 5.74
CA ARG A 74 16.53 -2.41 4.48
C ARG A 74 18.03 -2.61 4.58
N VAL A 75 18.64 -2.93 3.45
CA VAL A 75 20.10 -2.95 3.22
C VAL A 75 20.33 -2.35 1.85
N GLU A 76 21.20 -1.34 1.75
CA GLU A 76 21.59 -0.77 0.47
C GLU A 76 22.96 -1.32 0.08
N PRO A 77 23.04 -2.26 -0.88
CA PRO A 77 24.32 -2.92 -1.24
C PRO A 77 25.40 -1.97 -1.74
N SER A 78 25.02 -0.79 -2.24
CA SER A 78 25.99 0.23 -2.73
C SER A 78 26.67 1.01 -1.62
N ASP A 79 26.22 0.88 -0.36
CA ASP A 79 26.80 1.58 0.77
C ASP A 79 28.29 1.22 0.95
N PRO A 80 29.14 2.18 1.38
CA PRO A 80 30.58 1.99 1.49
C PRO A 80 30.98 0.79 2.37
N GLU A 81 30.22 0.47 3.40
CA GLU A 81 30.49 -0.63 4.34
C GLU A 81 30.38 -2.01 3.68
N PHE A 82 29.60 -2.12 2.59
CA PHE A 82 29.42 -3.37 1.87
C PHE A 82 30.39 -3.56 0.70
N LYS A 83 31.29 -2.60 0.45
CA LYS A 83 32.25 -2.73 -0.65
C LYS A 83 33.31 -3.79 -0.36
N GLY A 84 33.58 -4.60 -1.36
CA GLY A 84 34.72 -5.50 -1.43
C GLY A 84 36.01 -4.80 -1.86
N ALA A 85 37.10 -5.55 -1.97
CA ALA A 85 38.40 -5.03 -2.40
C ALA A 85 38.40 -4.52 -3.86
N ASP A 86 37.49 -5.00 -4.68
CA ASP A 86 37.27 -4.57 -6.08
C ASP A 86 36.35 -3.34 -6.23
N GLY A 87 35.89 -2.77 -5.10
CA GLY A 87 34.97 -1.63 -5.06
C GLY A 87 33.51 -1.99 -5.34
N LYS A 88 33.19 -3.25 -5.63
CA LYS A 88 31.82 -3.73 -5.83
C LYS A 88 31.22 -4.22 -4.51
N PRO A 89 29.87 -4.35 -4.43
CA PRO A 89 29.23 -4.93 -3.27
C PRO A 89 29.76 -6.35 -2.96
N ASP A 90 30.23 -6.56 -1.76
CA ASP A 90 30.61 -7.88 -1.25
C ASP A 90 29.35 -8.64 -0.85
N LYS A 91 29.04 -9.69 -1.61
CA LYS A 91 27.82 -10.48 -1.40
C LYS A 91 27.72 -11.05 0.01
N ALA A 92 28.83 -11.50 0.60
CA ALA A 92 28.82 -12.09 1.94
C ALA A 92 28.48 -11.05 3.01
N LYS A 93 29.03 -9.82 2.90
CA LYS A 93 28.70 -8.72 3.80
C LYS A 93 27.22 -8.30 3.66
N VAL A 94 26.73 -8.18 2.43
CA VAL A 94 25.32 -7.84 2.16
C VAL A 94 24.40 -8.92 2.71
N ASP A 95 24.70 -10.20 2.48
CA ASP A 95 23.91 -11.33 2.97
C ASP A 95 23.87 -11.38 4.51
N ALA A 96 24.99 -11.13 5.18
CA ALA A 96 25.05 -11.05 6.64
C ALA A 96 24.23 -9.88 7.19
N ALA A 97 24.27 -8.71 6.52
CA ALA A 97 23.47 -7.55 6.91
C ALA A 97 21.96 -7.81 6.72
N ILE A 98 21.57 -8.46 5.62
CA ILE A 98 20.18 -8.87 5.38
C ILE A 98 19.71 -9.83 6.47
N GLN A 99 20.50 -10.85 6.78
CA GLN A 99 20.18 -11.80 7.84
C GLN A 99 19.99 -11.09 9.18
N LYS A 100 20.93 -10.18 9.51
CA LYS A 100 20.87 -9.42 10.77
C LYS A 100 19.63 -8.54 10.84
N VAL A 101 19.35 -7.72 9.83
CA VAL A 101 18.20 -6.79 9.88
C VAL A 101 16.87 -7.54 9.92
N LEU A 102 16.76 -8.67 9.23
CA LEU A 102 15.56 -9.50 9.30
C LEU A 102 15.43 -10.22 10.66
N ALA A 103 16.52 -10.68 11.25
CA ALA A 103 16.50 -11.23 12.61
C ALA A 103 16.04 -10.19 13.63
N ASP A 104 16.53 -8.96 13.52
CA ASP A 104 16.19 -7.86 14.42
C ASP A 104 14.72 -7.38 14.25
N LYS A 105 14.21 -7.30 13.01
CA LYS A 105 12.92 -6.67 12.69
C LYS A 105 11.77 -7.66 12.48
N MET A 106 12.07 -8.86 11.98
CA MET A 106 11.05 -9.85 11.55
C MET A 106 10.98 -11.06 12.49
N SER A 107 11.66 -11.02 13.65
CA SER A 107 11.46 -12.05 14.66
C SER A 107 10.03 -12.03 15.21
N PRO A 108 9.47 -13.17 15.70
CA PRO A 108 8.13 -13.19 16.28
C PRO A 108 7.96 -12.19 17.44
N ALA A 109 9.04 -11.89 18.18
CA ALA A 109 9.03 -10.87 19.23
C ALA A 109 8.95 -9.45 18.66
N SER A 110 9.72 -9.14 17.61
CA SER A 110 9.75 -7.81 16.99
C SER A 110 8.47 -7.49 16.22
N LEU A 111 7.88 -8.49 15.56
CA LEU A 111 6.63 -8.34 14.81
C LEU A 111 5.47 -7.84 15.68
N LYS A 112 5.49 -8.11 16.99
CA LYS A 112 4.46 -7.61 17.93
C LYS A 112 4.39 -6.08 17.99
N ASN A 113 5.46 -5.38 17.59
CA ASN A 113 5.54 -3.92 17.61
C ASN A 113 4.89 -3.28 16.37
N TYR A 114 4.39 -4.07 15.40
CA TYR A 114 3.84 -3.59 14.15
C TYR A 114 2.36 -3.97 13.99
N ASP A 115 1.64 -3.19 13.22
CA ASP A 115 0.27 -3.45 12.79
C ASP A 115 0.21 -4.14 11.43
N GLY A 116 1.31 -4.09 10.67
CA GLY A 116 1.44 -4.74 9.38
C GLY A 116 2.86 -4.67 8.82
N VAL A 117 3.06 -5.37 7.71
CA VAL A 117 4.32 -5.43 6.96
C VAL A 117 4.05 -5.12 5.49
N ILE A 118 4.94 -4.32 4.89
CA ILE A 118 4.96 -4.03 3.46
C ILE A 118 6.20 -4.68 2.86
N PHE A 119 6.04 -5.58 1.90
CA PHE A 119 7.12 -6.07 1.05
C PHE A 119 7.21 -5.17 -0.18
N ALA A 120 8.14 -4.23 -0.16
CA ALA A 120 8.36 -3.26 -1.22
C ALA A 120 9.45 -3.77 -2.18
N ASN A 121 9.03 -4.38 -3.28
CA ASN A 121 9.90 -4.91 -4.33
C ASN A 121 10.96 -5.91 -3.81
N THR A 122 10.59 -6.74 -2.82
CA THR A 122 11.43 -7.82 -2.31
C THR A 122 11.56 -8.94 -3.35
N THR A 123 12.65 -9.70 -3.31
CA THR A 123 12.86 -10.87 -4.19
C THR A 123 13.63 -11.98 -3.48
N GLY A 124 13.38 -13.20 -3.91
CA GLY A 124 14.14 -14.40 -3.51
C GLY A 124 13.77 -14.91 -2.13
N ASP A 125 14.52 -15.88 -1.64
CA ASP A 125 14.25 -16.55 -0.37
C ASP A 125 14.89 -15.78 0.80
N LEU A 126 14.12 -14.87 1.40
CA LEU A 126 14.56 -14.03 2.51
C LEU A 126 14.80 -14.87 3.77
N PRO A 127 15.93 -14.70 4.50
CA PRO A 127 16.24 -15.46 5.70
C PRO A 127 15.47 -14.95 6.93
N LEU A 128 14.13 -15.10 6.92
CA LEU A 128 13.33 -14.78 8.10
C LEU A 128 13.65 -15.75 9.24
N PRO A 129 13.67 -15.27 10.49
CA PRO A 129 13.89 -16.13 11.66
C PRO A 129 12.88 -17.27 11.77
N ASP A 130 11.62 -17.01 11.44
CA ASP A 130 10.54 -17.99 11.44
C ASP A 130 9.48 -17.60 10.40
N LYS A 131 9.53 -18.22 9.23
CA LYS A 131 8.61 -17.96 8.13
C LYS A 131 7.18 -18.34 8.48
N GLN A 132 6.97 -19.45 9.22
CA GLN A 132 5.62 -19.89 9.58
C GLN A 132 5.01 -18.96 10.62
N ALA A 133 5.75 -18.57 11.64
CA ALA A 133 5.29 -17.62 12.63
C ALA A 133 4.93 -16.25 12.00
N PHE A 134 5.63 -15.84 10.94
CA PHE A 134 5.27 -14.64 10.16
C PHE A 134 3.88 -14.79 9.50
N ILE A 135 3.62 -15.93 8.84
CA ILE A 135 2.30 -16.20 8.23
C ILE A 135 1.20 -16.22 9.29
N ASP A 136 1.43 -16.90 10.41
CA ASP A 136 0.47 -16.99 11.50
C ASP A 136 0.20 -15.63 12.14
N TRP A 137 1.21 -14.76 12.21
CA TRP A 137 1.08 -13.40 12.70
C TRP A 137 0.18 -12.56 11.79
N ILE A 138 0.32 -12.65 10.45
CA ILE A 138 -0.62 -12.00 9.52
C ILE A 138 -2.03 -12.55 9.73
N LYS A 139 -2.17 -13.89 9.78
CA LYS A 139 -3.46 -14.58 9.96
C LYS A 139 -4.17 -14.20 11.27
N SER A 140 -3.42 -13.79 12.31
CA SER A 140 -3.96 -13.37 13.60
C SER A 140 -4.67 -12.01 13.59
N GLY A 141 -4.60 -11.24 12.49
CA GLY A 141 -5.29 -9.94 12.37
C GLY A 141 -4.38 -8.79 11.94
N LYS A 142 -3.25 -9.10 11.31
CA LYS A 142 -2.29 -8.09 10.86
C LYS A 142 -2.38 -7.84 9.35
N ALA A 143 -1.87 -6.68 8.92
CA ALA A 143 -1.85 -6.31 7.52
C ALA A 143 -0.62 -6.85 6.81
N PHE A 144 -0.81 -7.37 5.60
CA PHE A 144 0.26 -7.60 4.64
C PHE A 144 0.00 -6.82 3.36
N VAL A 145 1.03 -6.13 2.88
CA VAL A 145 1.00 -5.42 1.60
C VAL A 145 2.18 -5.88 0.77
N GLY A 146 1.90 -6.43 -0.41
CA GLY A 146 2.93 -6.83 -1.37
C GLY A 146 2.93 -5.92 -2.59
N MET A 147 4.11 -5.49 -3.02
CA MET A 147 4.26 -4.62 -4.17
C MET A 147 5.24 -5.21 -5.16
N HIS A 148 4.87 -5.19 -6.44
CA HIS A 148 5.63 -5.66 -7.57
C HIS A 148 6.24 -7.04 -7.32
N SER A 149 7.56 -7.11 -7.16
CA SER A 149 8.29 -8.37 -6.97
C SER A 149 8.13 -9.02 -5.59
N ALA A 150 7.22 -8.52 -4.74
CA ALA A 150 6.82 -9.29 -3.56
C ALA A 150 6.30 -10.69 -3.93
N SER A 151 5.73 -10.89 -5.13
CA SER A 151 5.33 -12.21 -5.65
C SER A 151 6.51 -13.07 -6.13
N ASP A 152 7.70 -12.49 -6.30
CA ASP A 152 8.98 -13.17 -6.60
C ASP A 152 9.76 -13.49 -5.30
N THR A 153 9.09 -13.44 -4.16
CA THR A 153 9.65 -13.76 -2.85
C THR A 153 9.12 -15.11 -2.40
N PHE A 154 9.99 -15.92 -1.76
CA PHE A 154 9.63 -17.21 -1.18
C PHE A 154 9.04 -18.24 -2.16
N HIS A 155 9.61 -18.35 -3.37
CA HIS A 155 9.34 -19.49 -4.23
C HIS A 155 9.56 -20.81 -3.48
N GLY A 156 8.60 -21.71 -3.55
CA GLY A 156 8.67 -22.98 -2.81
C GLY A 156 8.25 -22.91 -1.34
N PHE A 157 7.67 -21.78 -0.88
CA PHE A 157 7.01 -21.71 0.42
C PHE A 157 5.47 -21.55 0.23
N PRO A 158 4.73 -22.68 0.19
CA PRO A 158 3.29 -22.68 -0.16
C PRO A 158 2.43 -21.77 0.72
N ALA A 159 2.73 -21.67 2.02
CA ALA A 159 1.96 -20.84 2.94
C ALA A 159 2.06 -19.33 2.59
N TYR A 160 3.20 -18.85 2.06
CA TYR A 160 3.32 -17.49 1.58
C TYR A 160 2.55 -17.28 0.28
N ILE A 161 2.65 -18.23 -0.66
CA ILE A 161 1.96 -18.18 -1.96
C ILE A 161 0.44 -18.18 -1.73
N GLU A 162 -0.06 -19.01 -0.81
CA GLU A 162 -1.47 -19.04 -0.41
C GLU A 162 -1.89 -17.71 0.24
N MET A 163 -1.08 -17.18 1.15
CA MET A 163 -1.33 -15.87 1.80
C MET A 163 -1.41 -14.77 0.75
N LEU A 164 -0.41 -14.67 -0.14
CA LEU A 164 -0.34 -13.63 -1.18
C LEU A 164 -1.45 -13.79 -2.22
N GLY A 165 -1.79 -15.02 -2.58
CA GLY A 165 -2.80 -15.36 -3.60
C GLY A 165 -2.26 -15.51 -5.02
N GLY A 166 -0.94 -15.51 -5.21
CA GLY A 166 -0.27 -15.69 -6.49
C GLY A 166 1.25 -15.72 -6.33
N GLU A 167 1.93 -16.17 -7.38
CA GLU A 167 3.38 -16.29 -7.43
C GLU A 167 3.89 -15.82 -8.81
N PHE A 168 4.95 -15.03 -8.82
CA PHE A 168 5.61 -14.61 -10.06
C PHE A 168 6.04 -15.82 -10.89
N GLN A 169 5.72 -15.77 -12.18
CA GLN A 169 6.16 -16.79 -13.14
C GLN A 169 7.22 -16.23 -14.08
N ILE A 170 6.89 -15.15 -14.78
CA ILE A 170 7.72 -14.53 -15.80
C ILE A 170 7.23 -13.12 -16.08
N HIS A 171 8.08 -12.28 -16.63
CA HIS A 171 7.75 -11.02 -17.27
C HIS A 171 8.41 -10.94 -18.66
N HIS A 172 7.94 -10.01 -19.47
CA HIS A 172 8.54 -9.65 -20.75
C HIS A 172 9.00 -8.19 -20.73
N ALA A 173 9.24 -7.59 -21.89
CA ALA A 173 9.58 -6.18 -21.98
C ALA A 173 8.49 -5.30 -21.34
N GLN A 174 8.90 -4.21 -20.71
CA GLN A 174 7.99 -3.18 -20.21
C GLN A 174 7.06 -2.70 -21.33
N VAL A 175 5.80 -2.51 -21.01
CA VAL A 175 4.76 -2.24 -22.01
C VAL A 175 3.65 -1.37 -21.43
N ARG A 176 2.99 -0.59 -22.28
CA ARG A 176 1.79 0.16 -21.91
C ARG A 176 0.57 -0.75 -21.94
N VAL A 177 -0.17 -0.75 -20.85
CA VAL A 177 -1.37 -1.57 -20.67
C VAL A 177 -2.51 -0.75 -20.04
N ASP A 178 -3.74 -1.20 -20.29
CA ASP A 178 -4.95 -0.67 -19.67
C ASP A 178 -5.49 -1.67 -18.66
N CYS A 179 -5.16 -1.45 -17.38
CA CYS A 179 -5.61 -2.31 -16.29
C CYS A 179 -7.09 -2.05 -16.02
N GLN A 180 -7.96 -3.00 -16.34
CA GLN A 180 -9.41 -2.90 -16.11
C GLN A 180 -9.70 -2.90 -14.60
N ASN A 181 -10.53 -1.95 -14.16
CA ASN A 181 -10.93 -1.81 -12.76
C ASN A 181 -12.14 -2.71 -12.46
N HIS A 182 -11.94 -3.73 -11.65
CA HIS A 182 -12.94 -4.73 -11.29
C HIS A 182 -13.76 -4.36 -10.04
N ASP A 183 -13.30 -3.38 -9.24
CA ASP A 183 -14.07 -2.83 -8.13
C ASP A 183 -13.80 -1.32 -7.95
N PRO A 184 -14.57 -0.47 -8.64
CA PRO A 184 -14.43 0.98 -8.57
C PRO A 184 -14.89 1.60 -7.24
N LYS A 185 -15.33 0.78 -6.27
CA LYS A 185 -15.72 1.24 -4.93
C LYS A 185 -14.66 0.93 -3.87
N HIS A 186 -13.74 0.01 -4.18
CA HIS A 186 -12.70 -0.37 -3.24
C HIS A 186 -11.73 0.80 -3.01
N PRO A 187 -11.22 1.02 -1.77
CA PRO A 187 -10.28 2.10 -1.47
C PRO A 187 -9.06 2.16 -2.40
N ALA A 188 -8.53 1.01 -2.80
CA ALA A 188 -7.38 0.94 -3.69
C ALA A 188 -7.67 1.35 -5.14
N THR A 189 -8.92 1.36 -5.61
CA THR A 189 -9.23 1.51 -7.03
C THR A 189 -10.26 2.59 -7.34
N ARG A 190 -10.91 3.15 -6.33
CA ARG A 190 -11.97 4.17 -6.51
C ARG A 190 -11.52 5.44 -7.26
N ASP A 191 -10.23 5.75 -7.24
CA ASP A 191 -9.66 6.92 -7.89
C ASP A 191 -9.04 6.62 -9.28
N LEU A 192 -9.16 5.38 -9.79
CA LEU A 192 -8.49 4.94 -11.03
C LEU A 192 -9.41 4.98 -12.29
N GLY A 193 -10.70 5.31 -12.11
CA GLY A 193 -11.67 5.23 -13.21
C GLY A 193 -11.99 3.79 -13.63
N ALA A 194 -12.53 3.62 -14.85
CA ALA A 194 -12.89 2.31 -15.39
C ALA A 194 -11.65 1.47 -15.79
N ALA A 195 -10.56 2.13 -16.14
CA ALA A 195 -9.27 1.52 -16.46
C ALA A 195 -8.12 2.42 -16.00
N PHE A 196 -7.01 1.83 -15.62
CA PHE A 196 -5.77 2.50 -15.24
C PHE A 196 -4.68 2.20 -16.27
N THR A 197 -4.37 3.17 -17.12
CA THR A 197 -3.36 3.05 -18.17
C THR A 197 -1.98 3.34 -17.60
N VAL A 198 -1.05 2.38 -17.70
CA VAL A 198 0.31 2.49 -17.17
C VAL A 198 1.33 1.93 -18.15
N PHE A 199 2.59 2.39 -18.04
CA PHE A 199 3.75 1.75 -18.66
C PHE A 199 4.62 1.15 -17.57
N ASP A 200 4.66 -0.18 -17.49
CA ASP A 200 5.41 -0.86 -16.43
C ASP A 200 5.88 -2.26 -16.91
N GLU A 201 6.63 -2.95 -16.07
CA GLU A 201 6.92 -4.36 -16.23
C GLU A 201 5.78 -5.19 -15.68
N ILE A 202 5.09 -5.91 -16.54
CA ILE A 202 3.90 -6.65 -16.17
C ILE A 202 4.24 -8.10 -15.87
N TYR A 203 4.01 -8.49 -14.62
CA TYR A 203 4.22 -9.86 -14.15
C TYR A 203 3.07 -10.79 -14.55
N LEU A 204 3.41 -11.91 -15.17
CA LEU A 204 2.51 -13.05 -15.33
C LEU A 204 2.60 -13.90 -14.07
N GLN A 205 1.45 -14.26 -13.53
CA GLN A 205 1.35 -14.98 -12.28
C GLN A 205 1.06 -16.47 -12.54
N LYS A 206 1.69 -17.34 -11.76
CA LYS A 206 1.30 -18.75 -11.58
C LYS A 206 0.69 -18.93 -10.18
N ASN A 207 0.08 -20.10 -9.94
CA ASN A 207 -0.56 -20.41 -8.64
C ASN A 207 -1.57 -19.35 -8.19
N PHE A 208 -2.15 -18.62 -9.15
CA PHE A 208 -3.21 -17.65 -8.92
C PHE A 208 -4.58 -18.31 -9.07
N HIS A 209 -5.40 -18.15 -8.05
CA HIS A 209 -6.76 -18.69 -8.01
C HIS A 209 -7.77 -17.55 -7.85
N ARG A 210 -8.43 -17.17 -8.94
CA ARG A 210 -9.37 -16.04 -8.99
C ARG A 210 -10.51 -16.18 -7.98
N ASP A 211 -10.92 -17.41 -7.69
CA ASP A 211 -11.97 -17.76 -6.74
C ASP A 211 -11.51 -17.71 -5.27
N GLN A 212 -10.25 -17.33 -5.00
CA GLN A 212 -9.70 -17.20 -3.66
C GLN A 212 -9.29 -15.76 -3.30
N VAL A 213 -9.45 -14.83 -4.23
CA VAL A 213 -9.07 -13.42 -4.05
C VAL A 213 -10.16 -12.47 -4.54
N HIS A 214 -10.16 -11.25 -4.03
CA HIS A 214 -10.94 -10.14 -4.56
C HIS A 214 -10.10 -9.38 -5.58
N VAL A 215 -10.43 -9.52 -6.86
CA VAL A 215 -9.68 -8.89 -7.95
C VAL A 215 -9.97 -7.39 -7.99
N LEU A 216 -8.93 -6.58 -8.05
CA LEU A 216 -9.01 -5.11 -8.13
C LEU A 216 -8.69 -4.61 -9.54
N LEU A 217 -7.55 -5.08 -10.09
CA LEU A 217 -7.11 -4.73 -11.44
C LEU A 217 -6.71 -6.00 -12.20
N ALA A 218 -7.08 -6.11 -13.47
CA ALA A 218 -6.65 -7.18 -14.35
C ALA A 218 -6.57 -6.70 -15.79
N LEU A 219 -5.84 -7.45 -16.65
CA LEU A 219 -5.87 -7.29 -18.09
C LEU A 219 -6.79 -8.37 -18.69
N ASP A 220 -7.42 -8.05 -19.81
CA ASP A 220 -8.24 -8.94 -20.64
C ASP A 220 -7.43 -9.56 -21.81
N ALA A 221 -6.17 -9.16 -21.96
CA ALA A 221 -5.24 -9.70 -22.93
C ALA A 221 -3.82 -9.76 -22.39
N HIS A 222 -3.02 -10.72 -22.88
CA HIS A 222 -1.60 -10.83 -22.56
C HIS A 222 -0.87 -9.50 -22.81
N PRO A 223 -0.06 -8.98 -21.85
CA PRO A 223 0.48 -7.62 -21.93
C PRO A 223 1.29 -7.38 -23.21
N ASN A 224 2.08 -8.33 -23.67
CA ASN A 224 2.96 -8.19 -24.82
C ASN A 224 2.39 -8.84 -26.08
N GLU A 225 1.86 -10.07 -25.99
CA GLU A 225 1.39 -10.85 -27.14
C GLU A 225 -0.04 -10.50 -27.58
N LYS A 226 -0.80 -9.82 -26.70
CA LYS A 226 -2.19 -9.42 -26.95
C LYS A 226 -3.17 -10.57 -27.11
N THR A 227 -2.78 -11.79 -26.73
CA THR A 227 -3.66 -12.95 -26.70
C THR A 227 -4.75 -12.72 -25.63
N PRO A 228 -6.05 -12.89 -25.97
CA PRO A 228 -7.14 -12.74 -25.00
C PRO A 228 -6.98 -13.68 -23.81
N GLY A 229 -7.29 -13.20 -22.60
CA GLY A 229 -7.18 -13.98 -21.38
C GLY A 229 -7.39 -13.10 -20.15
N PHE A 230 -7.25 -13.70 -18.97
CA PHE A 230 -7.33 -12.99 -17.70
C PHE A 230 -5.95 -12.95 -17.03
N TYR A 231 -5.41 -11.75 -16.85
CA TYR A 231 -4.07 -11.54 -16.29
C TYR A 231 -4.19 -10.60 -15.07
N PRO A 232 -4.10 -11.13 -13.84
CA PRO A 232 -4.29 -10.35 -12.63
C PRO A 232 -3.13 -9.36 -12.42
N ILE A 233 -3.48 -8.14 -12.03
CA ILE A 233 -2.52 -7.06 -11.78
C ILE A 233 -2.54 -6.64 -10.30
N ALA A 234 -3.74 -6.48 -9.71
CA ALA A 234 -3.86 -6.19 -8.28
C ALA A 234 -5.07 -6.93 -7.71
N TRP A 235 -4.91 -7.35 -6.46
CA TRP A 235 -5.98 -8.05 -5.73
C TRP A 235 -5.80 -7.86 -4.23
N CYS A 236 -6.85 -8.22 -3.51
CA CYS A 236 -6.80 -8.29 -2.07
C CYS A 236 -7.57 -9.52 -1.57
N LYS A 237 -7.38 -9.88 -0.32
CA LYS A 237 -8.14 -10.97 0.34
C LYS A 237 -8.14 -10.82 1.85
N ASP A 238 -9.20 -11.31 2.48
CA ASP A 238 -9.18 -11.62 3.90
C ASP A 238 -8.32 -12.89 4.11
N PHE A 239 -7.47 -12.88 5.13
CA PHE A 239 -6.60 -14.01 5.47
C PHE A 239 -6.65 -14.30 6.97
N GLY A 240 -7.51 -15.21 7.37
CA GLY A 240 -7.89 -15.39 8.77
C GLY A 240 -8.58 -14.13 9.31
N ASN A 241 -8.01 -13.53 10.35
CA ASN A 241 -8.44 -12.23 10.87
C ASN A 241 -7.66 -11.05 10.25
N GLY A 242 -6.62 -11.33 9.47
CA GLY A 242 -5.78 -10.34 8.80
C GLY A 242 -6.24 -10.04 7.38
N ARG A 243 -5.52 -9.15 6.70
CA ARG A 243 -5.82 -8.71 5.34
C ARG A 243 -4.57 -8.62 4.51
N VAL A 244 -4.68 -9.02 3.26
CA VAL A 244 -3.59 -9.02 2.28
C VAL A 244 -3.99 -8.16 1.08
N PHE A 245 -3.18 -7.19 0.73
CA PHE A 245 -3.28 -6.42 -0.52
C PHE A 245 -2.01 -6.63 -1.33
N TYR A 246 -2.17 -6.84 -2.63
CA TYR A 246 -1.07 -6.96 -3.57
C TYR A 246 -1.33 -6.18 -4.85
N THR A 247 -0.26 -5.54 -5.35
CA THR A 247 -0.21 -4.96 -6.69
C THR A 247 1.08 -5.37 -7.41
N ALA A 248 0.97 -5.86 -8.65
CA ALA A 248 2.12 -6.21 -9.49
C ALA A 248 2.83 -4.98 -10.08
N LEU A 249 2.23 -3.80 -9.98
CA LEU A 249 2.80 -2.54 -10.46
C LEU A 249 3.87 -2.01 -9.53
N GLY A 250 4.80 -1.19 -10.06
CA GLY A 250 5.82 -0.50 -9.27
C GLY A 250 7.26 -0.89 -9.60
N HIS A 251 7.50 -1.48 -10.80
CA HIS A 251 8.87 -1.72 -11.29
C HIS A 251 9.63 -0.41 -11.50
N ARG A 252 8.95 0.59 -12.06
CA ARG A 252 9.55 1.85 -12.50
C ARG A 252 9.47 2.94 -11.43
N GLU A 253 10.50 3.76 -11.36
CA GLU A 253 10.55 4.93 -10.46
C GLU A 253 9.43 5.93 -10.75
N ASP A 254 9.10 6.13 -12.03
CA ASP A 254 8.08 7.08 -12.47
C ASP A 254 6.63 6.60 -12.27
N MET A 255 6.46 5.35 -11.83
CA MET A 255 5.19 4.87 -11.25
C MET A 255 5.00 5.41 -9.83
N TRP A 256 6.08 5.49 -9.06
CA TRP A 256 6.05 5.88 -7.66
C TRP A 256 6.03 7.38 -7.45
N ASP A 257 6.88 8.12 -8.17
CA ASP A 257 7.18 9.52 -7.90
C ASP A 257 6.89 10.42 -9.09
N ALA A 258 6.06 11.45 -8.84
CA ALA A 258 5.76 12.50 -9.82
C ALA A 258 7.01 13.32 -10.19
N ASP A 259 8.01 13.37 -9.31
CA ASP A 259 9.26 14.13 -9.49
C ASP A 259 10.46 13.21 -9.69
N THR A 260 10.26 12.07 -10.36
CA THR A 260 11.33 11.15 -10.74
C THR A 260 12.46 11.89 -11.45
N PRO A 261 13.74 11.70 -11.02
CA PRO A 261 14.89 12.34 -11.65
C PRO A 261 15.02 12.03 -13.14
N GLU A 262 15.50 12.99 -13.93
CA GLU A 262 15.64 12.88 -15.41
C GLU A 262 16.46 11.67 -15.87
N LYS A 263 17.43 11.21 -15.06
CA LYS A 263 18.22 9.99 -15.35
C LYS A 263 17.35 8.75 -15.57
N PHE A 264 16.12 8.75 -15.00
CA PHE A 264 15.11 7.72 -15.25
C PHE A 264 14.15 8.26 -16.32
N LYS A 265 14.32 7.87 -17.56
CA LYS A 265 13.45 8.29 -18.65
C LYS A 265 11.98 8.07 -18.28
N ARG A 266 11.21 9.16 -18.17
CA ARG A 266 9.80 9.11 -17.81
C ARG A 266 8.95 8.56 -18.95
N GLU A 267 8.14 7.55 -18.64
CA GLU A 267 7.13 6.95 -19.52
C GLU A 267 5.71 7.13 -18.97
N ASN A 268 5.59 7.30 -17.64
CA ASN A 268 4.33 7.58 -16.96
C ASN A 268 4.25 9.07 -16.61
N SER A 269 3.08 9.68 -16.81
CA SER A 269 2.87 11.08 -16.43
C SER A 269 2.87 11.27 -14.90
N LYS A 270 2.94 12.52 -14.44
CA LYS A 270 2.84 12.85 -13.01
C LYS A 270 1.47 12.45 -12.43
N GLU A 271 0.43 12.55 -13.24
CA GLU A 271 -0.93 12.17 -12.87
C GLU A 271 -1.04 10.65 -12.65
N ILE A 272 -0.35 9.84 -13.48
CA ILE A 272 -0.29 8.39 -13.30
C ILE A 272 0.43 8.05 -11.98
N ALA A 273 1.56 8.70 -11.68
CA ALA A 273 2.23 8.50 -10.41
C ALA A 273 1.35 8.88 -9.21
N ALA A 274 0.65 10.01 -9.29
CA ALA A 274 -0.29 10.43 -8.25
C ALA A 274 -1.47 9.45 -8.09
N ALA A 275 -1.99 8.90 -9.18
CA ALA A 275 -3.03 7.88 -9.15
C ALA A 275 -2.53 6.57 -8.56
N TYR A 276 -1.29 6.15 -8.90
CA TYR A 276 -0.65 4.99 -8.29
C TYR A 276 -0.43 5.16 -6.78
N GLN A 277 -0.02 6.35 -6.33
CA GLN A 277 0.11 6.65 -4.90
C GLN A 277 -1.23 6.51 -4.17
N LYS A 278 -2.34 6.95 -4.78
CA LYS A 278 -3.69 6.74 -4.23
C LYS A 278 -4.07 5.26 -4.20
N HIS A 279 -3.71 4.52 -5.24
CA HIS A 279 -3.93 3.07 -5.32
C HIS A 279 -3.25 2.33 -4.16
N ILE A 280 -1.96 2.57 -3.94
CA ILE A 280 -1.23 1.91 -2.85
C ILE A 280 -1.68 2.40 -1.47
N LEU A 281 -1.96 3.71 -1.30
CA LEU A 281 -2.49 4.24 -0.05
C LEU A 281 -3.83 3.59 0.31
N GLY A 282 -4.77 3.53 -0.64
CA GLY A 282 -6.06 2.89 -0.43
C GLY A 282 -5.93 1.40 -0.07
N GLY A 283 -4.99 0.67 -0.72
CA GLY A 283 -4.68 -0.71 -0.39
C GLY A 283 -4.11 -0.88 1.02
N ILE A 284 -3.19 0.01 1.43
CA ILE A 284 -2.63 0.04 2.79
C ILE A 284 -3.71 0.33 3.83
N LEU A 285 -4.54 1.35 3.61
CA LEU A 285 -5.61 1.74 4.55
C LEU A 285 -6.65 0.62 4.70
N TRP A 286 -7.00 -0.04 3.59
CA TRP A 286 -7.88 -1.20 3.63
C TRP A 286 -7.25 -2.37 4.40
N ALA A 287 -6.00 -2.71 4.12
CA ALA A 287 -5.31 -3.80 4.79
C ALA A 287 -5.17 -3.55 6.31
N LEU A 288 -4.96 -2.30 6.72
CA LEU A 288 -4.92 -1.88 8.12
C LEU A 288 -6.32 -1.83 8.79
N GLY A 289 -7.41 -2.04 8.05
CA GLY A 289 -8.77 -1.93 8.56
C GLY A 289 -9.24 -0.51 8.84
N LEU A 290 -8.54 0.51 8.32
CA LEU A 290 -8.86 1.92 8.48
C LEU A 290 -9.90 2.40 7.46
N GLU A 291 -10.00 1.73 6.31
CA GLU A 291 -11.05 1.94 5.33
C GLU A 291 -11.83 0.65 5.05
N LYS A 292 -13.12 0.81 4.70
CA LYS A 292 -13.99 -0.31 4.36
C LYS A 292 -13.84 -0.67 2.88
N GLY A 293 -13.84 -1.94 2.58
CA GLY A 293 -13.81 -2.52 1.25
C GLY A 293 -14.00 -4.04 1.36
N ASP A 294 -14.38 -4.68 0.27
CA ASP A 294 -14.56 -6.13 0.24
C ASP A 294 -13.21 -6.83 0.00
N GLY A 295 -12.92 -7.87 0.76
CA GLY A 295 -11.77 -8.76 0.57
C GLY A 295 -12.17 -10.18 0.19
N LYS A 296 -13.50 -10.42 0.00
CA LYS A 296 -14.00 -11.74 -0.36
C LYS A 296 -13.88 -11.95 -1.86
N PRO A 297 -13.64 -13.20 -2.31
CA PRO A 297 -13.66 -13.53 -3.72
C PRO A 297 -14.96 -13.06 -4.39
N GLN A 298 -14.82 -12.48 -5.59
CA GLN A 298 -15.98 -12.08 -6.38
C GLN A 298 -16.62 -13.31 -7.00
N SER A 299 -17.95 -13.42 -6.94
CA SER A 299 -18.69 -14.39 -7.74
C SER A 299 -18.42 -14.14 -9.22
N LYS A 300 -18.18 -15.23 -9.97
CA LYS A 300 -17.93 -15.17 -11.43
C LYS A 300 -19.11 -14.59 -12.18
#